data_4982066038d5bf88726c7fda24dd3466
#
_entry.id   4982066038d5bf88726c7fda24dd3466
#
_cell.length_a   1.000
_cell.length_b   1.000
_cell.length_c   1.000
_cell.angle_alpha   90.00
_cell.angle_beta   90.00
_cell.angle_gamma   90.00
#
_symmetry.space_group_name_H-M   'P 1'
#
loop_
_entity.id
_entity.type
_entity.pdbx_description
1 polymer ?
#
loop_
_entity_poly.entity_id
_entity_poly.type
_entity_poly.pdbx_seq_one_letter_code
_entity_poly.pdbx_strand_id
1 'polypeptide(L)'
;MKKKTKQDELREQEPPQLGDDLGYIEDASKMEIPVCTYMIPLRVETPDRLRNIITILLYFIKNIKAPIIIKEFDTESIYEASVLPQISKIATEEELSQITHVFEQSDEVVFHRTRLINDMIMMADTPVVCNYDCDVLLPFQTHFYANTFITKGYLPPDAPEGTPLQPVKVVYPYGYGMFQQQIFADDNTVSNFINSNFNFHAFDGKIRPYDAKFGFCQFFDREEYIRLGMENENFISYGYEDDERYHRFNLCSDVIRINDTIFHLEHKRSENSWFTNPHIEGNRKEWEKLKFYGKEKLEKYYQDIDYMKRRFGQEQK
;
A
#
# COMPACT_ATOMS: atom_id res chain seq x y z
N MET A 1 -39.16 -5.84 -10.84
CA MET A 1 -37.99 -5.19 -10.19
C MET A 1 -37.19 -6.27 -9.47
N LYS A 2 -35.96 -6.56 -9.92
CA LYS A 2 -35.05 -7.44 -9.16
C LYS A 2 -34.67 -6.70 -7.88
N LYS A 3 -34.78 -7.34 -6.71
CA LYS A 3 -34.24 -6.79 -5.46
C LYS A 3 -32.73 -6.66 -5.64
N LYS A 4 -32.19 -5.46 -5.42
CA LYS A 4 -30.75 -5.22 -5.36
C LYS A 4 -30.14 -6.20 -4.35
N THR A 5 -29.05 -6.81 -4.70
CA THR A 5 -28.29 -7.63 -3.75
C THR A 5 -27.49 -6.70 -2.83
N LYS A 6 -27.12 -7.19 -1.64
CA LYS A 6 -26.27 -6.42 -0.70
C LYS A 6 -24.90 -6.08 -1.31
N GLN A 7 -24.46 -6.83 -2.30
CA GLN A 7 -23.28 -6.55 -3.11
C GLN A 7 -23.49 -5.37 -4.08
N ASP A 8 -24.72 -5.19 -4.58
CA ASP A 8 -25.07 -4.04 -5.43
C ASP A 8 -25.15 -2.76 -4.59
N GLU A 9 -25.60 -2.85 -3.33
CA GLU A 9 -25.62 -1.71 -2.38
C GLU A 9 -24.21 -1.31 -1.93
N LEU A 10 -23.28 -2.26 -1.80
CA LEU A 10 -21.86 -1.99 -1.50
C LEU A 10 -21.14 -1.34 -2.69
N ARG A 11 -21.51 -1.69 -3.93
CA ARG A 11 -20.99 -1.03 -5.15
C ARG A 11 -21.46 0.40 -5.31
N GLU A 12 -22.63 0.77 -4.78
CA GLU A 12 -23.13 2.16 -4.80
C GLU A 12 -22.40 3.05 -3.77
N GLN A 13 -21.57 2.47 -2.90
CA GLN A 13 -20.71 3.18 -1.92
C GLN A 13 -19.25 3.27 -2.40
N GLU A 14 -18.95 2.94 -3.66
CA GLU A 14 -17.60 3.11 -4.19
C GLU A 14 -17.20 4.60 -4.17
N PRO A 15 -15.99 4.92 -3.70
CA PRO A 15 -15.52 6.30 -3.70
C PRO A 15 -15.48 6.86 -5.11
N PRO A 16 -15.65 8.18 -5.28
CA PRO A 16 -15.60 8.80 -6.59
C PRO A 16 -14.26 8.50 -7.28
N GLN A 17 -14.35 8.05 -8.54
CA GLN A 17 -13.18 7.84 -9.37
C GLN A 17 -12.79 9.16 -10.03
N LEU A 18 -11.52 9.54 -9.92
CA LEU A 18 -10.99 10.71 -10.61
C LEU A 18 -10.83 10.39 -12.10
N GLY A 19 -11.24 11.31 -12.95
CA GLY A 19 -11.06 11.18 -14.39
C GLY A 19 -9.60 11.37 -14.84
N ASP A 20 -9.34 11.14 -16.13
CA ASP A 20 -8.00 11.11 -16.74
C ASP A 20 -7.29 12.49 -16.78
N ASP A 21 -7.91 13.57 -16.30
CA ASP A 21 -7.46 14.96 -16.49
C ASP A 21 -6.69 15.53 -15.28
N LEU A 22 -5.84 14.73 -14.63
CA LEU A 22 -5.02 15.24 -13.52
C LEU A 22 -3.79 16.08 -13.92
N GLY A 23 -3.62 16.37 -15.20
CA GLY A 23 -2.48 17.13 -15.72
C GLY A 23 -1.16 16.35 -15.67
N TYR A 24 -0.43 16.35 -16.76
CA TYR A 24 0.87 15.68 -16.86
C TYR A 24 1.97 16.49 -16.17
N ILE A 25 2.77 15.86 -15.31
CA ILE A 25 3.93 16.49 -14.71
C ILE A 25 5.15 16.17 -15.59
N GLU A 26 5.65 17.16 -16.32
CA GLU A 26 6.73 16.98 -17.28
C GLU A 26 8.09 16.56 -16.66
N ASP A 27 8.35 16.95 -15.42
CA ASP A 27 9.64 16.66 -14.76
C ASP A 27 9.45 16.19 -13.31
N ALA A 28 9.20 14.90 -13.20
CA ALA A 28 9.06 14.23 -11.91
C ALA A 28 10.34 14.26 -11.07
N SER A 29 11.52 14.39 -11.69
CA SER A 29 12.82 14.32 -11.00
C SER A 29 13.05 15.45 -9.99
N LYS A 30 12.27 16.53 -10.07
CA LYS A 30 12.36 17.70 -9.18
C LYS A 30 11.37 17.67 -8.01
N MET A 31 10.53 16.66 -7.93
CA MET A 31 9.48 16.62 -6.92
C MET A 31 9.93 15.75 -5.74
N GLU A 32 9.75 16.28 -4.57
CA GLU A 32 9.97 15.58 -3.31
C GLU A 32 8.63 15.33 -2.64
N ILE A 33 8.47 14.19 -1.96
CA ILE A 33 7.28 13.85 -1.18
C ILE A 33 7.65 13.68 0.30
N PRO A 34 8.15 14.72 0.96
CA PRO A 34 8.71 14.61 2.31
C PRO A 34 7.66 14.40 3.40
N VAL A 35 6.38 14.59 3.08
CA VAL A 35 5.26 14.46 4.01
C VAL A 35 4.67 13.04 4.09
N CYS A 36 5.21 12.10 3.32
CA CYS A 36 4.76 10.72 3.27
C CYS A 36 5.87 9.75 3.65
N THR A 37 5.61 8.84 4.57
CA THR A 37 6.48 7.68 4.83
C THR A 37 5.90 6.44 4.14
N TYR A 38 6.72 5.79 3.31
CA TYR A 38 6.37 4.52 2.69
C TYR A 38 6.75 3.36 3.61
N MET A 39 5.81 2.47 3.84
CA MET A 39 5.94 1.34 4.77
C MET A 39 5.92 0.03 3.97
N ILE A 40 7.04 -0.68 3.96
CA ILE A 40 7.22 -1.92 3.20
C ILE A 40 7.48 -3.07 4.17
N PRO A 41 6.47 -3.90 4.46
CA PRO A 41 6.69 -5.16 5.16
C PRO A 41 7.43 -6.12 4.23
N LEU A 42 8.55 -6.68 4.68
CA LEU A 42 9.43 -7.45 3.82
C LEU A 42 9.66 -8.87 4.33
N ARG A 43 9.48 -9.84 3.43
CA ARG A 43 9.99 -11.20 3.49
C ARG A 43 10.38 -11.64 2.08
N VAL A 44 11.63 -12.03 1.89
CA VAL A 44 12.15 -12.40 0.58
C VAL A 44 12.26 -13.92 0.47
N GLU A 45 11.22 -14.54 -0.06
CA GLU A 45 11.12 -16.01 -0.11
C GLU A 45 11.56 -16.60 -1.48
N THR A 46 11.73 -15.75 -2.50
CA THR A 46 12.08 -16.19 -3.86
C THR A 46 13.03 -15.22 -4.55
N PRO A 47 13.83 -15.67 -5.54
CA PRO A 47 14.65 -14.76 -6.34
C PRO A 47 13.85 -13.66 -7.06
N ASP A 48 12.62 -13.95 -7.47
CA ASP A 48 11.74 -12.95 -8.10
C ASP A 48 11.42 -11.83 -7.11
N ARG A 49 11.11 -12.16 -5.84
CA ARG A 49 10.86 -11.15 -4.80
C ARG A 49 12.11 -10.34 -4.48
N LEU A 50 13.28 -10.97 -4.47
CA LEU A 50 14.55 -10.25 -4.32
C LEU A 50 14.75 -9.22 -5.44
N ARG A 51 14.55 -9.63 -6.69
CA ARG A 51 14.61 -8.75 -7.87
C ARG A 51 13.60 -7.60 -7.74
N ASN A 52 12.36 -7.92 -7.34
CA ASN A 52 11.28 -6.96 -7.25
C ASN A 52 11.57 -5.88 -6.18
N ILE A 53 11.94 -6.26 -4.95
CA ILE A 53 12.26 -5.27 -3.90
C ILE A 53 13.45 -4.38 -4.29
N ILE A 54 14.49 -4.92 -4.93
CA ILE A 54 15.62 -4.12 -5.43
C ILE A 54 15.11 -3.08 -6.46
N THR A 55 14.25 -3.51 -7.38
CA THR A 55 13.67 -2.63 -8.41
C THR A 55 12.84 -1.51 -7.79
N ILE A 56 11.97 -1.85 -6.84
CA ILE A 56 11.11 -0.90 -6.14
C ILE A 56 11.96 0.12 -5.38
N LEU A 57 12.94 -0.32 -4.61
CA LEU A 57 13.79 0.59 -3.84
C LEU A 57 14.60 1.53 -4.74
N LEU A 58 15.18 1.03 -5.84
CA LEU A 58 15.86 1.88 -6.81
C LEU A 58 14.91 2.91 -7.43
N TYR A 59 13.69 2.49 -7.79
CA TYR A 59 12.67 3.41 -8.30
C TYR A 59 12.34 4.51 -7.28
N PHE A 60 12.13 4.14 -6.02
CA PHE A 60 11.80 5.07 -4.95
C PHE A 60 12.90 6.08 -4.71
N ILE A 61 14.11 5.63 -4.38
CA ILE A 61 15.21 6.52 -3.99
C ILE A 61 15.66 7.44 -5.12
N LYS A 62 15.45 7.04 -6.36
CA LYS A 62 15.79 7.87 -7.55
C LYS A 62 14.70 8.87 -7.91
N ASN A 63 13.42 8.52 -7.73
CA ASN A 63 12.31 9.31 -8.28
C ASN A 63 11.38 9.89 -7.21
N ILE A 64 11.07 9.15 -6.14
CA ILE A 64 10.05 9.56 -5.17
C ILE A 64 10.65 10.45 -4.07
N LYS A 65 11.88 10.16 -3.63
CA LYS A 65 12.63 10.93 -2.64
C LYS A 65 11.84 11.21 -1.36
N ALA A 66 11.37 10.15 -0.73
CA ALA A 66 10.58 10.20 0.49
C ALA A 66 11.09 9.18 1.51
N PRO A 67 10.85 9.36 2.82
CA PRO A 67 11.19 8.38 3.84
C PRO A 67 10.56 7.01 3.54
N ILE A 68 11.38 5.96 3.66
CA ILE A 68 10.97 4.56 3.49
C ILE A 68 11.31 3.80 4.76
N ILE A 69 10.33 3.12 5.35
CA ILE A 69 10.55 2.17 6.44
C ILE A 69 10.37 0.77 5.88
N ILE A 70 11.40 -0.06 5.97
CA ILE A 70 11.35 -1.48 5.65
C ILE A 70 11.36 -2.24 6.97
N LYS A 71 10.32 -3.01 7.24
CA LYS A 71 10.33 -3.95 8.35
C LYS A 71 10.41 -5.37 7.82
N GLU A 72 11.59 -5.96 7.96
CA GLU A 72 11.90 -7.31 7.55
C GLU A 72 11.65 -8.30 8.69
N PHE A 73 11.00 -9.41 8.37
CA PHE A 73 10.67 -10.47 9.31
C PHE A 73 11.07 -11.81 8.70
N ASP A 74 12.22 -12.34 9.12
CA ASP A 74 12.80 -13.58 8.58
C ASP A 74 13.80 -14.20 9.57
N THR A 75 14.35 -15.37 9.22
CA THR A 75 15.40 -16.06 9.99
C THR A 75 16.74 -15.33 9.92
N GLU A 76 17.02 -14.68 8.78
CA GLU A 76 18.22 -13.87 8.53
C GLU A 76 17.84 -12.65 7.66
N SER A 77 18.59 -11.56 7.76
CA SER A 77 18.32 -10.37 6.98
C SER A 77 18.79 -10.52 5.53
N ILE A 78 17.84 -10.75 4.63
CA ILE A 78 18.08 -10.74 3.17
C ILE A 78 18.30 -9.31 2.67
N TYR A 79 17.69 -8.32 3.33
CA TYR A 79 17.96 -6.92 3.03
C TYR A 79 19.45 -6.59 3.18
N GLU A 80 20.06 -6.90 4.33
CA GLU A 80 21.47 -6.62 4.57
C GLU A 80 22.40 -7.50 3.72
N ALA A 81 22.07 -8.77 3.57
CA ALA A 81 22.91 -9.72 2.86
C ALA A 81 22.86 -9.57 1.34
N SER A 82 21.74 -9.13 0.78
CA SER A 82 21.51 -9.19 -0.68
C SER A 82 20.94 -7.92 -1.29
N VAL A 83 19.98 -7.23 -0.65
CA VAL A 83 19.34 -6.04 -1.22
C VAL A 83 20.27 -4.84 -1.15
N LEU A 84 20.71 -4.48 0.06
CA LEU A 84 21.56 -3.31 0.30
C LEU A 84 22.85 -3.35 -0.54
N PRO A 85 23.60 -4.47 -0.64
CA PRO A 85 24.81 -4.52 -1.50
C PRO A 85 24.53 -4.30 -3.00
N GLN A 86 23.32 -4.61 -3.47
CA GLN A 86 22.95 -4.40 -4.87
C GLN A 86 22.53 -2.96 -5.15
N ILE A 87 21.65 -2.39 -4.31
CA ILE A 87 21.22 -0.99 -4.51
C ILE A 87 22.39 -0.01 -4.29
N SER A 88 23.32 -0.29 -3.38
CA SER A 88 24.51 0.55 -3.11
C SER A 88 25.48 0.65 -4.29
N LYS A 89 25.38 -0.22 -5.29
CA LYS A 89 26.17 -0.10 -6.54
C LYS A 89 25.68 1.03 -7.45
N ILE A 90 24.43 1.47 -7.27
CA ILE A 90 23.72 2.41 -8.14
C ILE A 90 23.34 3.69 -7.37
N ALA A 91 23.00 3.55 -6.09
CA ALA A 91 22.55 4.64 -5.24
C ALA A 91 23.70 5.37 -4.55
N THR A 92 23.52 6.68 -4.31
CA THR A 92 24.40 7.48 -3.45
C THR A 92 24.09 7.27 -1.97
N GLU A 93 24.97 7.69 -1.08
CA GLU A 93 24.72 7.65 0.38
C GLU A 93 23.49 8.50 0.77
N GLU A 94 23.29 9.66 0.13
CA GLU A 94 22.12 10.51 0.33
C GLU A 94 20.82 9.79 -0.06
N GLU A 95 20.79 9.13 -1.18
CA GLU A 95 19.64 8.33 -1.63
C GLU A 95 19.36 7.15 -0.69
N LEU A 96 20.40 6.46 -0.21
CA LEU A 96 20.27 5.36 0.74
C LEU A 96 19.78 5.85 2.11
N SER A 97 20.09 7.08 2.50
CA SER A 97 19.64 7.66 3.79
C SER A 97 18.12 7.83 3.90
N GLN A 98 17.38 7.72 2.78
CA GLN A 98 15.91 7.69 2.79
C GLN A 98 15.34 6.39 3.39
N ILE A 99 16.16 5.33 3.49
CA ILE A 99 15.71 4.01 3.92
C ILE A 99 16.05 3.78 5.39
N THR A 100 15.04 3.53 6.20
CA THR A 100 15.17 2.98 7.55
C THR A 100 14.82 1.49 7.50
N HIS A 101 15.80 0.63 7.73
CA HIS A 101 15.60 -0.81 7.78
C HIS A 101 15.55 -1.30 9.23
N VAL A 102 14.55 -2.12 9.54
CA VAL A 102 14.38 -2.78 10.84
C VAL A 102 14.21 -4.27 10.62
N PHE A 103 15.14 -5.03 11.15
CA PHE A 103 15.11 -6.48 11.08
C PHE A 103 14.55 -7.07 12.37
N GLU A 104 13.56 -7.94 12.24
CA GLU A 104 13.01 -8.75 13.31
C GLU A 104 13.28 -10.24 13.00
N GLN A 105 14.23 -10.82 13.73
CA GLN A 105 14.59 -12.21 13.55
C GLN A 105 13.49 -13.13 14.07
N SER A 106 13.06 -14.06 13.24
CA SER A 106 12.06 -15.05 13.61
C SER A 106 12.17 -16.30 12.72
N ASP A 107 11.91 -17.46 13.30
CA ASP A 107 11.74 -18.75 12.62
C ASP A 107 10.26 -19.07 12.32
N GLU A 108 9.35 -18.14 12.60
CA GLU A 108 7.94 -18.30 12.28
C GLU A 108 7.71 -18.38 10.76
N VAL A 109 7.04 -19.44 10.32
CA VAL A 109 6.66 -19.62 8.91
C VAL A 109 5.63 -18.54 8.49
N VAL A 110 4.76 -18.13 9.40
CA VAL A 110 3.68 -17.22 9.15
C VAL A 110 4.17 -15.78 9.13
N PHE A 111 3.89 -15.06 8.03
CA PHE A 111 4.24 -13.65 7.85
C PHE A 111 3.11 -12.74 8.33
N HIS A 112 3.27 -12.13 9.50
CA HIS A 112 2.29 -11.26 10.13
C HIS A 112 2.28 -9.83 9.55
N ARG A 113 1.92 -9.71 8.26
CA ARG A 113 1.94 -8.44 7.52
C ARG A 113 1.24 -7.29 8.25
N THR A 114 0.06 -7.53 8.79
CA THR A 114 -0.75 -6.51 9.49
C THR A 114 -0.04 -5.95 10.73
N ARG A 115 0.58 -6.81 11.54
CA ARG A 115 1.37 -6.41 12.70
C ARG A 115 2.59 -5.57 12.30
N LEU A 116 3.33 -6.01 11.27
CA LEU A 116 4.52 -5.30 10.79
C LEU A 116 4.17 -3.90 10.27
N ILE A 117 3.06 -3.75 9.56
CA ILE A 117 2.56 -2.44 9.11
C ILE A 117 2.24 -1.57 10.32
N ASN A 118 1.53 -2.08 11.32
CA ASN A 118 1.20 -1.33 12.53
C ASN A 118 2.45 -0.85 13.28
N ASP A 119 3.49 -1.66 13.35
CA ASP A 119 4.75 -1.25 13.94
C ASP A 119 5.39 -0.09 13.16
N MET A 120 5.35 -0.14 11.82
CA MET A 120 5.88 0.94 10.96
C MET A 120 5.05 2.23 11.06
N ILE A 121 3.72 2.14 11.21
CA ILE A 121 2.86 3.31 11.47
C ILE A 121 3.30 4.04 12.74
N MET A 122 3.65 3.28 13.79
CA MET A 122 4.13 3.86 15.05
C MET A 122 5.53 4.46 14.94
N MET A 123 6.34 4.00 14.00
CA MET A 123 7.69 4.55 13.74
C MET A 123 7.65 5.77 12.83
N ALA A 124 6.64 5.89 11.97
CA ALA A 124 6.51 7.01 11.04
C ALA A 124 6.20 8.32 11.79
N ASP A 125 6.87 9.40 11.40
CA ASP A 125 6.71 10.75 11.94
C ASP A 125 6.05 11.74 10.96
N THR A 126 5.75 11.27 9.75
CA THR A 126 5.09 12.08 8.71
C THR A 126 3.57 12.05 8.83
N PRO A 127 2.87 13.13 8.41
CA PRO A 127 1.41 13.21 8.48
C PRO A 127 0.69 12.24 7.52
N VAL A 128 1.37 11.79 6.46
CA VAL A 128 0.86 10.79 5.53
C VAL A 128 1.71 9.54 5.62
N VAL A 129 1.07 8.37 5.59
CA VAL A 129 1.73 7.07 5.48
C VAL A 129 1.17 6.29 4.31
N CYS A 130 2.01 5.48 3.70
CA CYS A 130 1.61 4.63 2.59
C CYS A 130 1.96 3.17 2.89
N ASN A 131 0.94 2.30 2.96
CA ASN A 131 1.17 0.87 2.86
C ASN A 131 1.63 0.56 1.44
N TYR A 132 2.72 -0.16 1.29
CA TYR A 132 3.27 -0.42 -0.02
C TYR A 132 3.84 -1.84 -0.12
N ASP A 133 3.36 -2.61 -1.09
CA ASP A 133 3.88 -3.95 -1.31
C ASP A 133 5.23 -3.90 -2.05
N CYS A 134 6.12 -4.84 -1.73
CA CYS A 134 7.51 -4.86 -2.21
C CYS A 134 7.68 -5.19 -3.70
N ASP A 135 6.60 -5.31 -4.43
CA ASP A 135 6.54 -5.75 -5.84
C ASP A 135 5.59 -4.90 -6.69
N VAL A 136 5.27 -3.69 -6.27
CA VAL A 136 4.34 -2.78 -6.96
C VAL A 136 5.05 -1.54 -7.48
N LEU A 137 4.63 -1.07 -8.65
CA LEU A 137 5.06 0.18 -9.24
C LEU A 137 3.85 1.05 -9.57
N LEU A 138 3.92 2.31 -9.16
CA LEU A 138 2.98 3.36 -9.56
C LEU A 138 3.73 4.44 -10.35
N PRO A 139 3.11 5.06 -11.36
CA PRO A 139 3.65 6.27 -11.97
C PRO A 139 3.92 7.35 -10.92
N PHE A 140 4.99 8.11 -11.11
CA PHE A 140 5.42 9.13 -10.16
C PHE A 140 4.32 10.12 -9.80
N GLN A 141 3.61 10.63 -10.80
CA GLN A 141 2.53 11.61 -10.61
C GLN A 141 1.44 11.13 -9.66
N THR A 142 1.15 9.83 -9.66
CA THR A 142 0.12 9.24 -8.80
C THR A 142 0.51 9.35 -7.32
N HIS A 143 1.79 9.13 -6.99
CA HIS A 143 2.31 9.35 -5.64
C HIS A 143 2.13 10.80 -5.21
N PHE A 144 2.43 11.73 -6.10
CA PHE A 144 2.28 13.16 -5.83
C PHE A 144 0.83 13.56 -5.60
N TYR A 145 -0.09 13.11 -6.47
CA TYR A 145 -1.51 13.44 -6.33
C TYR A 145 -2.11 12.82 -5.08
N ALA A 146 -1.83 11.55 -4.79
CA ALA A 146 -2.33 10.89 -3.59
C ALA A 146 -1.93 11.66 -2.32
N ASN A 147 -0.68 12.08 -2.24
CA ASN A 147 -0.17 12.87 -1.13
C ASN A 147 -0.82 14.26 -1.05
N THR A 148 -0.93 14.94 -2.19
CA THR A 148 -1.55 16.27 -2.29
C THR A 148 -3.01 16.24 -1.85
N PHE A 149 -3.78 15.22 -2.25
CA PHE A 149 -5.19 15.13 -1.86
C PHE A 149 -5.37 14.93 -0.36
N ILE A 150 -4.52 14.14 0.29
CA ILE A 150 -4.59 13.99 1.75
C ILE A 150 -4.18 15.28 2.46
N THR A 151 -3.14 15.96 1.99
CA THR A 151 -2.61 17.15 2.69
C THR A 151 -3.37 18.43 2.42
N LYS A 152 -3.96 18.56 1.24
CA LYS A 152 -4.65 19.81 0.81
C LYS A 152 -6.14 19.64 0.59
N GLY A 153 -6.63 18.41 0.42
CA GLY A 153 -7.99 18.12 -0.01
C GLY A 153 -8.13 17.98 -1.52
N TYR A 154 -9.32 17.61 -1.94
CA TYR A 154 -9.68 17.31 -3.31
C TYR A 154 -10.83 18.18 -3.80
N LEU A 155 -10.78 18.60 -5.05
CA LEU A 155 -11.87 19.28 -5.75
C LEU A 155 -12.24 18.44 -6.98
N PRO A 156 -13.51 18.00 -7.12
CA PRO A 156 -13.97 17.34 -8.34
C PRO A 156 -13.77 18.24 -9.57
N PRO A 157 -13.41 17.67 -10.74
CA PRO A 157 -13.15 18.46 -11.96
C PRO A 157 -14.33 19.30 -12.43
N ASP A 158 -15.56 18.86 -12.14
CA ASP A 158 -16.83 19.51 -12.50
C ASP A 158 -17.40 20.40 -11.38
N ALA A 159 -16.62 20.61 -10.31
CA ALA A 159 -17.08 21.43 -9.18
C ALA A 159 -17.27 22.89 -9.59
N PRO A 160 -18.39 23.54 -9.18
CA PRO A 160 -18.62 24.97 -9.44
C PRO A 160 -17.48 25.84 -8.90
N GLU A 161 -17.24 26.97 -9.55
CA GLU A 161 -16.26 27.95 -9.09
C GLU A 161 -16.56 28.38 -7.63
N GLY A 162 -15.53 28.42 -6.79
CA GLY A 162 -15.66 28.77 -5.38
C GLY A 162 -16.06 27.58 -4.47
N THR A 163 -16.20 26.36 -5.00
CA THR A 163 -16.42 25.16 -4.18
C THR A 163 -15.19 24.94 -3.28
N PRO A 164 -15.37 24.75 -1.95
CA PRO A 164 -14.26 24.44 -1.07
C PRO A 164 -13.69 23.05 -1.36
N LEU A 165 -12.39 22.88 -1.13
CA LEU A 165 -11.74 21.57 -1.18
C LEU A 165 -12.40 20.64 -0.16
N GLN A 166 -12.68 19.40 -0.58
CA GLN A 166 -13.19 18.35 0.28
C GLN A 166 -12.02 17.69 1.02
N PRO A 167 -12.14 17.39 2.32
CA PRO A 167 -11.13 16.63 3.03
C PRO A 167 -10.99 15.23 2.43
N VAL A 168 -9.76 14.73 2.39
CA VAL A 168 -9.45 13.36 1.97
C VAL A 168 -8.55 12.74 3.03
N LYS A 169 -8.89 11.54 3.47
CA LYS A 169 -8.17 10.83 4.51
C LYS A 169 -7.51 9.54 4.02
N VAL A 170 -8.07 8.97 2.94
CA VAL A 170 -7.54 7.75 2.33
C VAL A 170 -7.58 7.87 0.81
N VAL A 171 -6.49 7.49 0.18
CA VAL A 171 -6.40 7.43 -1.29
C VAL A 171 -5.99 6.03 -1.73
N TYR A 172 -6.85 5.41 -2.55
CA TYR A 172 -6.49 4.26 -3.38
C TYR A 172 -5.92 4.79 -4.70
N PRO A 173 -4.60 4.67 -4.95
CA PRO A 173 -3.94 5.41 -6.03
C PRO A 173 -4.05 4.73 -7.40
N TYR A 174 -5.02 3.84 -7.59
CA TYR A 174 -5.24 3.11 -8.84
C TYR A 174 -6.71 2.78 -9.06
N GLY A 175 -7.11 2.68 -10.33
CA GLY A 175 -8.47 2.32 -10.74
C GLY A 175 -8.77 0.83 -10.61
N TYR A 176 -9.98 0.44 -10.98
CA TYR A 176 -10.40 -0.96 -11.05
C TYR A 176 -10.12 -1.59 -12.42
N GLY A 177 -10.13 -2.90 -12.48
CA GLY A 177 -10.09 -3.67 -13.71
C GLY A 177 -8.82 -3.43 -14.52
N MET A 178 -8.93 -2.79 -15.69
CA MET A 178 -7.80 -2.57 -16.59
C MET A 178 -6.70 -1.64 -16.04
N PHE A 179 -6.97 -0.91 -14.97
CA PHE A 179 -5.96 -0.10 -14.28
C PHE A 179 -5.07 -0.94 -13.34
N GLN A 180 -5.35 -2.23 -13.18
CA GLN A 180 -4.53 -3.13 -12.38
C GLN A 180 -3.84 -4.11 -13.33
N GLN A 181 -2.52 -4.00 -13.42
CA GLN A 181 -1.73 -4.71 -14.39
C GLN A 181 -0.64 -5.57 -13.73
N GLN A 182 -0.49 -6.80 -14.20
CA GLN A 182 0.63 -7.66 -13.82
C GLN A 182 1.69 -7.62 -14.91
N ILE A 183 2.94 -7.46 -14.50
CA ILE A 183 4.09 -7.46 -15.40
C ILE A 183 4.80 -8.80 -15.28
N PHE A 184 4.90 -9.52 -16.40
CA PHE A 184 5.72 -10.72 -16.54
C PHE A 184 7.15 -10.32 -16.88
N ALA A 185 7.86 -9.82 -15.87
CA ALA A 185 9.23 -9.34 -16.03
C ALA A 185 10.23 -10.45 -15.78
N ASP A 186 11.10 -10.67 -16.77
CA ASP A 186 12.38 -11.32 -16.58
C ASP A 186 13.45 -10.29 -16.17
N ASP A 187 14.65 -10.75 -15.86
CA ASP A 187 15.75 -9.89 -15.43
C ASP A 187 16.15 -8.86 -16.50
N ASN A 188 16.02 -9.19 -17.79
CA ASN A 188 16.29 -8.25 -18.88
C ASN A 188 15.25 -7.13 -18.92
N THR A 189 13.97 -7.45 -18.74
CA THR A 189 12.89 -6.46 -18.70
C THR A 189 13.09 -5.48 -17.56
N VAL A 190 13.42 -5.98 -16.36
CA VAL A 190 13.70 -5.15 -15.19
C VAL A 190 14.96 -4.30 -15.39
N SER A 191 16.03 -4.90 -15.93
CA SER A 191 17.26 -4.15 -16.25
C SER A 191 17.00 -3.03 -17.26
N ASN A 192 16.18 -3.29 -18.27
CA ASN A 192 15.77 -2.26 -19.24
C ASN A 192 14.97 -1.13 -18.58
N PHE A 193 14.06 -1.45 -17.66
CA PHE A 193 13.30 -0.46 -16.89
C PHE A 193 14.24 0.45 -16.08
N ILE A 194 15.18 -0.13 -15.34
CA ILE A 194 16.16 0.63 -14.54
C ILE A 194 17.06 1.47 -15.45
N ASN A 195 17.61 0.88 -16.50
CA ASN A 195 18.56 1.54 -17.42
C ASN A 195 17.91 2.62 -18.29
N SER A 196 16.59 2.55 -18.53
CA SER A 196 15.84 3.59 -19.24
C SER A 196 15.36 4.72 -18.33
N ASN A 197 15.95 4.87 -17.15
CA ASN A 197 15.54 5.82 -16.12
C ASN A 197 14.08 5.61 -15.69
N PHE A 198 13.72 4.35 -15.46
CA PHE A 198 12.41 3.92 -14.98
C PHE A 198 11.25 4.28 -15.93
N ASN A 199 11.50 4.19 -17.23
CA ASN A 199 10.47 4.39 -18.23
C ASN A 199 9.56 3.17 -18.32
N PHE A 200 8.27 3.35 -18.02
CA PHE A 200 7.24 2.30 -18.01
C PHE A 200 7.03 1.64 -19.39
N HIS A 201 7.42 2.27 -20.50
CA HIS A 201 7.43 1.64 -21.82
C HIS A 201 8.37 0.41 -21.91
N ALA A 202 9.30 0.24 -20.97
CA ALA A 202 10.08 -1.00 -20.86
C ALA A 202 9.20 -2.24 -20.63
N PHE A 203 7.97 -2.05 -20.18
CA PHE A 203 7.00 -3.13 -19.91
C PHE A 203 6.03 -3.40 -21.07
N ASP A 204 6.11 -2.66 -22.17
CA ASP A 204 5.24 -2.86 -23.33
C ASP A 204 5.28 -4.30 -23.81
N GLY A 205 4.11 -4.89 -24.04
CA GLY A 205 3.96 -6.29 -24.43
C GLY A 205 4.20 -7.33 -23.31
N LYS A 206 4.53 -6.90 -22.08
CA LYS A 206 4.73 -7.77 -20.89
C LYS A 206 3.60 -7.64 -19.87
N ILE A 207 2.58 -6.87 -20.17
CA ILE A 207 1.50 -6.49 -19.25
C ILE A 207 0.28 -7.36 -19.48
N ARG A 208 -0.38 -7.75 -18.39
CA ARG A 208 -1.70 -8.44 -18.40
C ARG A 208 -2.60 -7.85 -17.32
N PRO A 209 -3.93 -7.82 -17.55
CA PRO A 209 -4.87 -7.43 -16.50
C PRO A 209 -4.74 -8.31 -15.26
N TYR A 210 -4.79 -7.69 -14.09
CA TYR A 210 -4.73 -8.35 -12.79
C TYR A 210 -5.70 -7.67 -11.84
N ASP A 211 -6.58 -8.42 -11.20
CA ASP A 211 -7.63 -7.88 -10.33
C ASP A 211 -7.35 -8.25 -8.87
N ALA A 212 -6.58 -7.42 -8.17
CA ALA A 212 -6.36 -7.53 -6.73
C ALA A 212 -7.34 -6.65 -5.93
N LYS A 213 -8.17 -5.86 -6.57
CA LYS A 213 -9.20 -4.97 -6.00
C LYS A 213 -8.66 -3.91 -5.04
N PHE A 214 -8.25 -4.30 -3.83
CA PHE A 214 -7.97 -3.41 -2.71
C PHE A 214 -6.56 -3.55 -2.12
N GLY A 215 -5.75 -4.48 -2.64
CA GLY A 215 -4.37 -4.71 -2.22
C GLY A 215 -3.37 -3.68 -2.75
N PHE A 216 -2.13 -4.06 -2.96
CA PHE A 216 -1.02 -3.28 -3.53
C PHE A 216 -0.50 -2.15 -2.65
N CYS A 217 -1.12 -0.96 -2.72
CA CYS A 217 -0.73 0.19 -1.90
C CYS A 217 -1.90 1.14 -1.64
N GLN A 218 -1.86 1.82 -0.51
CA GLN A 218 -2.85 2.82 -0.11
C GLN A 218 -2.19 3.91 0.71
N PHE A 219 -2.61 5.15 0.47
CA PHE A 219 -2.18 6.32 1.23
C PHE A 219 -3.21 6.67 2.30
N PHE A 220 -2.73 7.03 3.47
CA PHE A 220 -3.56 7.38 4.62
C PHE A 220 -3.07 8.66 5.29
N ASP A 221 -3.99 9.51 5.72
CA ASP A 221 -3.73 10.40 6.83
C ASP A 221 -3.37 9.55 8.06
N ARG A 222 -2.19 9.75 8.63
CA ARG A 222 -1.65 8.89 9.69
C ARG A 222 -2.52 8.89 10.94
N GLU A 223 -3.02 10.05 11.35
CA GLU A 223 -3.88 10.16 12.53
C GLU A 223 -5.21 9.44 12.32
N GLU A 224 -5.79 9.59 11.13
CA GLU A 224 -7.02 8.89 10.77
C GLU A 224 -6.81 7.37 10.70
N TYR A 225 -5.66 6.92 10.19
CA TYR A 225 -5.33 5.49 10.17
C TYR A 225 -5.28 4.91 11.58
N ILE A 226 -4.61 5.62 12.52
CA ILE A 226 -4.54 5.24 13.92
C ILE A 226 -5.93 5.29 14.56
N ARG A 227 -6.70 6.36 14.34
CA ARG A 227 -8.06 6.54 14.91
C ARG A 227 -8.99 5.39 14.55
N LEU A 228 -8.90 4.89 13.33
CA LEU A 228 -9.73 3.79 12.83
C LEU A 228 -9.12 2.40 13.07
N GLY A 229 -8.05 2.28 13.86
CA GLY A 229 -7.53 1.00 14.32
C GLY A 229 -6.41 0.40 13.47
N MET A 230 -5.78 1.18 12.57
CA MET A 230 -4.65 0.73 11.75
C MET A 230 -4.96 -0.55 10.94
N GLU A 231 -4.05 -1.51 10.83
CA GLU A 231 -4.35 -2.84 10.31
C GLU A 231 -4.95 -3.74 11.41
N ASN A 232 -5.91 -4.55 11.05
CA ASN A 232 -6.48 -5.50 12.02
C ASN A 232 -5.56 -6.72 12.20
N GLU A 233 -4.88 -6.79 13.34
CA GLU A 233 -3.93 -7.87 13.66
C GLU A 233 -4.59 -9.24 13.87
N ASN A 234 -5.93 -9.33 13.87
CA ASN A 234 -6.63 -10.62 13.87
C ASN A 234 -6.59 -11.30 12.49
N PHE A 235 -6.23 -10.56 11.43
CA PHE A 235 -5.91 -11.16 10.14
C PHE A 235 -4.45 -11.58 10.12
N ILE A 236 -4.23 -12.89 10.10
CA ILE A 236 -2.91 -13.48 10.19
C ILE A 236 -2.48 -13.96 8.81
N SER A 237 -1.28 -13.56 8.37
CA SER A 237 -0.77 -13.81 7.03
C SER A 237 -1.66 -13.18 5.97
N TYR A 238 -1.95 -13.86 4.88
CA TYR A 238 -2.65 -13.37 3.70
C TYR A 238 -4.13 -13.74 3.71
N GLY A 239 -5.00 -12.80 3.39
CA GLY A 239 -6.41 -13.02 3.03
C GLY A 239 -7.42 -12.28 3.91
N TYR A 240 -8.32 -11.56 3.24
CA TYR A 240 -9.42 -10.76 3.76
C TYR A 240 -9.03 -9.46 4.48
N GLU A 241 -7.75 -9.19 4.77
CA GLU A 241 -7.30 -7.96 5.40
C GLU A 241 -7.56 -6.73 4.53
N ASP A 242 -7.35 -6.86 3.23
CA ASP A 242 -7.59 -5.78 2.26
C ASP A 242 -9.08 -5.46 2.11
N ASP A 243 -9.93 -6.49 2.06
CA ASP A 243 -11.40 -6.34 1.99
C ASP A 243 -11.94 -5.65 3.24
N GLU A 244 -11.45 -6.04 4.42
CA GLU A 244 -11.83 -5.44 5.70
C GLU A 244 -11.39 -3.99 5.77
N ARG A 245 -10.12 -3.70 5.47
CA ARG A 245 -9.58 -2.34 5.46
C ARG A 245 -10.40 -1.44 4.55
N TYR A 246 -10.63 -1.87 3.29
CA TYR A 246 -11.44 -1.12 2.35
C TYR A 246 -12.86 -0.84 2.89
N HIS A 247 -13.53 -1.86 3.37
CA HIS A 247 -14.89 -1.73 3.93
C HIS A 247 -14.93 -0.75 5.10
N ARG A 248 -14.02 -0.87 6.05
CA ARG A 248 -13.96 -0.01 7.24
C ARG A 248 -13.72 1.44 6.89
N PHE A 249 -12.67 1.72 6.11
CA PHE A 249 -12.34 3.10 5.77
C PHE A 249 -13.40 3.73 4.87
N ASN A 250 -13.99 2.99 3.93
CA ASN A 250 -15.06 3.49 3.08
C ASN A 250 -16.34 3.84 3.85
N LEU A 251 -16.61 3.19 4.99
CA LEU A 251 -17.74 3.50 5.87
C LEU A 251 -17.45 4.62 6.88
N CYS A 252 -16.20 4.72 7.34
CA CYS A 252 -15.87 5.53 8.51
C CYS A 252 -15.04 6.77 8.19
N SER A 253 -14.55 6.92 6.96
CA SER A 253 -13.60 7.96 6.57
C SER A 253 -13.89 8.54 5.18
N ASP A 254 -13.15 9.59 4.81
CA ASP A 254 -13.21 10.24 3.50
C ASP A 254 -12.22 9.57 2.54
N VAL A 255 -12.73 8.69 1.69
CA VAL A 255 -11.94 7.87 0.76
C VAL A 255 -12.13 8.32 -0.66
N ILE A 256 -11.05 8.44 -1.41
CA ILE A 256 -11.08 8.62 -2.86
C ILE A 256 -10.24 7.56 -3.57
N ARG A 257 -10.48 7.40 -4.87
CA ARG A 257 -9.73 6.54 -5.76
C ARG A 257 -9.25 7.32 -6.97
N ILE A 258 -7.98 7.14 -7.35
CA ILE A 258 -7.39 7.70 -8.56
C ILE A 258 -7.53 6.67 -9.68
N ASN A 259 -7.98 7.09 -10.85
CA ASN A 259 -8.01 6.24 -12.05
C ASN A 259 -6.65 6.29 -12.77
N ASP A 260 -5.63 5.76 -12.11
CA ASP A 260 -4.32 5.55 -12.74
C ASP A 260 -3.93 4.07 -12.67
N THR A 261 -2.92 3.69 -13.44
CA THR A 261 -2.50 2.30 -13.55
C THR A 261 -1.48 1.94 -12.49
N ILE A 262 -1.72 0.83 -11.81
CA ILE A 262 -0.74 0.17 -10.95
C ILE A 262 -0.20 -1.06 -11.61
N PHE A 263 1.11 -1.31 -11.44
CA PHE A 263 1.82 -2.44 -12.00
C PHE A 263 2.34 -3.34 -10.88
N HIS A 264 1.98 -4.62 -10.93
CA HIS A 264 2.48 -5.64 -10.02
C HIS A 264 3.53 -6.49 -10.74
N LEU A 265 4.76 -6.49 -10.25
CA LEU A 265 5.84 -7.34 -10.76
C LEU A 265 5.58 -8.78 -10.33
N GLU A 266 5.38 -9.67 -11.29
CA GLU A 266 5.11 -11.08 -11.00
C GLU A 266 6.23 -11.73 -10.19
N HIS A 267 5.81 -12.61 -9.31
CA HIS A 267 6.70 -13.46 -8.54
C HIS A 267 6.06 -14.82 -8.26
N LYS A 268 6.87 -15.82 -7.98
CA LYS A 268 6.37 -17.11 -7.53
C LYS A 268 5.66 -16.98 -6.19
N ARG A 269 4.56 -17.72 -6.05
CA ARG A 269 3.82 -17.80 -4.78
C ARG A 269 4.63 -18.58 -3.76
N SER A 270 4.62 -18.10 -2.54
CA SER A 270 5.25 -18.72 -1.37
C SER A 270 4.22 -19.48 -0.52
N GLU A 271 4.70 -20.06 0.60
CA GLU A 271 3.84 -20.72 1.58
C GLU A 271 2.85 -19.78 2.27
N ASN A 272 3.13 -18.47 2.30
CA ASN A 272 2.26 -17.44 2.84
C ASN A 272 1.24 -16.91 1.81
N SER A 273 0.78 -17.71 0.87
CA SER A 273 -0.23 -17.32 -0.11
C SER A 273 -1.64 -17.72 0.31
N TRP A 274 -2.66 -17.15 -0.35
CA TRP A 274 -4.06 -17.46 -0.09
C TRP A 274 -4.38 -18.96 0.04
N PHE A 275 -3.80 -19.80 -0.81
CA PHE A 275 -4.10 -21.23 -0.84
C PHE A 275 -3.39 -22.04 0.24
N THR A 276 -2.35 -21.50 0.85
CA THR A 276 -1.47 -22.20 1.79
C THR A 276 -1.49 -21.62 3.20
N ASN A 277 -2.14 -20.44 3.38
CA ASN A 277 -2.25 -19.82 4.69
C ASN A 277 -3.08 -20.70 5.66
N PRO A 278 -2.49 -21.23 6.73
CA PRO A 278 -3.22 -22.05 7.70
C PRO A 278 -4.28 -21.26 8.49
N HIS A 279 -4.20 -19.93 8.49
CA HIS A 279 -5.12 -19.03 9.19
C HIS A 279 -6.26 -18.51 8.31
N ILE A 280 -6.35 -18.91 7.03
CA ILE A 280 -7.34 -18.36 6.08
C ILE A 280 -8.79 -18.51 6.58
N GLU A 281 -9.11 -19.61 7.27
CA GLU A 281 -10.45 -19.81 7.82
C GLU A 281 -10.73 -18.90 9.03
N GLY A 282 -9.72 -18.60 9.84
CA GLY A 282 -9.79 -17.61 10.91
C GLY A 282 -10.03 -16.21 10.36
N ASN A 283 -9.25 -15.83 9.34
CA ASN A 283 -9.39 -14.58 8.63
C ASN A 283 -10.79 -14.44 8.00
N ARG A 284 -11.29 -15.52 7.36
CA ARG A 284 -12.64 -15.54 6.80
C ARG A 284 -13.71 -15.28 7.85
N LYS A 285 -13.61 -15.92 9.02
CA LYS A 285 -14.58 -15.72 10.12
C LYS A 285 -14.55 -14.30 10.66
N GLU A 286 -13.37 -13.72 10.80
CA GLU A 286 -13.23 -12.33 11.25
C GLU A 286 -13.86 -11.39 10.22
N TRP A 287 -13.57 -11.56 8.92
CA TRP A 287 -14.21 -10.79 7.86
C TRP A 287 -15.74 -10.95 7.84
N GLU A 288 -16.24 -12.20 7.88
CA GLU A 288 -17.68 -12.49 7.90
C GLU A 288 -18.41 -11.80 9.07
N LYS A 289 -17.73 -11.61 10.19
CA LYS A 289 -18.25 -10.85 11.34
C LYS A 289 -18.28 -9.35 11.06
N LEU A 290 -17.17 -8.79 10.53
CA LEU A 290 -16.98 -7.34 10.42
C LEU A 290 -17.73 -6.74 9.23
N LYS A 291 -17.87 -7.43 8.11
CA LYS A 291 -18.54 -6.93 6.90
C LYS A 291 -20.01 -6.53 7.08
N PHE A 292 -20.64 -6.96 8.17
CA PHE A 292 -22.00 -6.58 8.52
C PHE A 292 -22.09 -5.47 9.57
N TYR A 293 -20.96 -4.96 10.07
CA TYR A 293 -20.96 -3.85 10.99
C TYR A 293 -21.16 -2.54 10.24
N GLY A 294 -22.05 -1.69 10.75
CA GLY A 294 -22.12 -0.30 10.34
C GLY A 294 -21.05 0.55 11.03
N LYS A 295 -20.95 1.82 10.65
CA LYS A 295 -19.93 2.78 11.10
C LYS A 295 -19.71 2.76 12.61
N GLU A 296 -20.74 3.05 13.41
CA GLU A 296 -20.64 3.13 14.87
C GLU A 296 -20.10 1.84 15.50
N LYS A 297 -20.54 0.68 14.98
CA LYS A 297 -20.13 -0.62 15.51
C LYS A 297 -18.69 -0.96 15.12
N LEU A 298 -18.22 -0.56 13.94
CA LEU A 298 -16.84 -0.69 13.52
C LEU A 298 -15.93 0.20 14.35
N GLU A 299 -16.25 1.48 14.49
CA GLU A 299 -15.47 2.42 15.30
C GLU A 299 -15.33 1.92 16.75
N LYS A 300 -16.43 1.49 17.36
CA LYS A 300 -16.39 0.91 18.70
C LYS A 300 -15.55 -0.37 18.78
N TYR A 301 -15.66 -1.26 17.78
CA TYR A 301 -14.87 -2.49 17.73
C TYR A 301 -13.37 -2.19 17.74
N TYR A 302 -12.92 -1.21 16.93
CA TYR A 302 -11.51 -0.84 16.84
C TYR A 302 -11.00 -0.03 18.04
N GLN A 303 -11.86 0.69 18.74
CA GLN A 303 -11.52 1.30 20.03
C GLN A 303 -11.29 0.26 21.14
N ASP A 304 -12.03 -0.85 21.08
CA ASP A 304 -12.03 -1.88 22.13
C ASP A 304 -11.09 -3.07 21.84
N ILE A 305 -10.48 -3.14 20.65
CA ILE A 305 -9.67 -4.29 20.24
C ILE A 305 -8.34 -4.36 21.00
N ASP A 306 -7.92 -5.58 21.34
CA ASP A 306 -6.80 -5.81 22.27
C ASP A 306 -5.46 -5.26 21.79
N TYR A 307 -5.16 -5.36 20.49
CA TYR A 307 -3.87 -4.85 20.00
C TYR A 307 -3.78 -3.32 20.06
N MET A 308 -4.89 -2.59 19.88
CA MET A 308 -4.91 -1.13 20.07
C MET A 308 -4.71 -0.78 21.55
N LYS A 309 -5.35 -1.50 22.46
CA LYS A 309 -5.14 -1.32 23.91
C LYS A 309 -3.69 -1.60 24.31
N ARG A 310 -3.05 -2.64 23.73
CA ARG A 310 -1.62 -2.92 23.99
C ARG A 310 -0.70 -1.80 23.49
N ARG A 311 -0.99 -1.23 22.31
CA ARG A 311 -0.15 -0.20 21.70
C ARG A 311 -0.30 1.18 22.36
N PHE A 312 -1.50 1.53 22.79
CA PHE A 312 -1.82 2.86 23.33
C PHE A 312 -2.17 2.87 24.83
N GLY A 313 -2.47 1.73 25.43
CA GLY A 313 -2.86 1.62 26.84
C GLY A 313 -1.73 1.78 27.86
N GLN A 314 -0.47 1.88 27.42
CA GLN A 314 0.70 2.08 28.32
C GLN A 314 0.97 3.55 28.65
N GLU A 315 0.32 4.50 27.99
CA GLU A 315 0.48 5.94 28.26
C GLU A 315 -0.37 6.48 29.43
N GLN A 316 -1.19 5.64 30.08
CA GLN A 316 -2.07 6.03 31.19
C GLN A 316 -1.64 5.47 32.56
N LYS A 317 -0.34 5.21 32.75
CA LYS A 317 0.18 4.84 34.08
C LYS A 317 1.33 5.72 34.50
#